data_1e9120fcca41d7e445d7e092e00fcaee
#
_entry.id   1e9120fcca41d7e445d7e092e00fcaee
#
_cell.length_a   1.000
_cell.length_b   1.000
_cell.length_c   1.000
_cell.angle_alpha   90.00
_cell.angle_beta   90.00
_cell.angle_gamma   90.00
#
_symmetry.space_group_name_H-M   'P 1'
#
loop_
_entity.id
_entity.type
_entity.pdbx_description
1 polymer ?
#
loop_
_entity_poly.entity_id
_entity_poly.type
_entity_poly.pdbx_seq_one_letter_code
_entity_poly.pdbx_strand_id
1 'polypeptide(L)'
;MDAASSERPTERLPNRQLVAMSLYWLGLSSIFAGLTAILAGRLEFTGLVEPGQEGRALFATTIGGAIIAMLVQPTIGSISDYTTSRWGRRKPYILIGSVLDIVFLVGIALSNDLLAIAAFITLLQFSSNFAQGPFQGYVPDLVPAPQVGLASALVGLFQILGNVLGFAVGAIAIATKQFELGLVSLGVIELATMLAVFAGVREGRTPKDRAGRSWGSIAAEAWGTDILKERSFLWLVASRLAILMAGGVLVNLAAFYLARSQGLTQEQTGGAYIVMVGLVAVGTIVSVVPSARISDRVGRKRVIYVSCALGAIGMAIVAWAPVLPIAYAGVALYGVSAGIFLAVDWALMTDIIPKASSGRYMGLSNVATASSGVLAVAVGGTLMDLVGGPAQEGSGPRAAVVFAVTLFAVGALLLKPVVERRREDLPLGIEAVAPTGA
;
A
#
# COMPACT_ATOMS: atom_id res chain seq x y z
N MET A 1 -7.26 30.73 -24.96
CA MET A 1 -7.46 29.58 -24.07
C MET A 1 -6.06 29.09 -23.71
N ASP A 2 -5.59 29.52 -22.55
CA ASP A 2 -4.18 29.44 -22.18
C ASP A 2 -3.75 28.00 -21.83
N ALA A 3 -2.80 27.48 -22.60
CA ALA A 3 -2.09 26.25 -22.36
C ALA A 3 -1.09 26.34 -21.17
N ALA A 4 -1.18 27.40 -20.36
CA ALA A 4 -0.18 27.79 -19.36
C ALA A 4 -0.23 27.05 -18.02
N SER A 5 -1.10 26.04 -17.82
CA SER A 5 -1.25 25.41 -16.50
C SER A 5 -0.78 23.95 -16.40
N SER A 6 -0.17 23.38 -17.45
CA SER A 6 0.30 22.00 -17.47
C SER A 6 1.83 21.82 -17.40
N GLU A 7 2.60 22.89 -17.42
CA GLU A 7 4.06 22.81 -17.35
C GLU A 7 4.54 22.68 -15.90
N ARG A 8 5.40 21.66 -15.68
CA ARG A 8 6.08 21.48 -14.40
C ARG A 8 6.97 22.66 -14.08
N PRO A 9 7.17 22.98 -12.78
CA PRO A 9 8.13 24.01 -12.40
C PRO A 9 9.51 23.77 -13.01
N THR A 10 10.20 24.85 -13.39
CA THR A 10 11.55 24.78 -13.97
C THR A 10 12.63 24.97 -12.92
N GLU A 11 12.32 25.69 -11.82
CA GLU A 11 13.28 25.93 -10.74
C GLU A 11 13.55 24.66 -9.91
N ARG A 12 14.83 24.38 -9.67
CA ARG A 12 15.24 23.26 -8.84
C ARG A 12 14.82 23.46 -7.38
N LEU A 13 14.19 22.45 -6.81
CA LEU A 13 13.90 22.41 -5.39
C LEU A 13 15.18 22.10 -4.58
N PRO A 14 15.37 22.72 -3.41
CA PRO A 14 16.45 22.35 -2.50
C PRO A 14 16.19 20.93 -1.96
N ASN A 15 17.28 20.14 -1.78
CA ASN A 15 17.19 18.75 -1.31
C ASN A 15 16.41 18.62 0.02
N ARG A 16 16.53 19.60 0.93
CA ARG A 16 15.78 19.64 2.19
C ARG A 16 14.26 19.63 1.96
N GLN A 17 13.78 20.27 0.91
CA GLN A 17 12.34 20.29 0.58
C GLN A 17 11.91 18.96 -0.04
N LEU A 18 12.74 18.34 -0.87
CA LEU A 18 12.49 16.99 -1.40
C LEU A 18 12.44 15.96 -0.27
N VAL A 19 13.36 16.03 0.69
CA VAL A 19 13.34 15.15 1.87
C VAL A 19 12.10 15.40 2.73
N ALA A 20 11.80 16.68 3.05
CA ALA A 20 10.64 17.02 3.88
C ALA A 20 9.34 16.52 3.27
N MET A 21 9.12 16.71 1.94
CA MET A 21 7.91 16.23 1.27
C MET A 21 7.86 14.70 1.19
N SER A 22 9.00 14.02 1.13
CA SER A 22 9.02 12.54 1.07
C SER A 22 8.88 11.90 2.45
N LEU A 23 9.30 12.60 3.52
CA LEU A 23 9.31 12.09 4.88
C LEU A 23 7.89 11.75 5.42
N TYR A 24 6.85 12.43 4.96
CA TYR A 24 5.48 12.13 5.37
C TYR A 24 5.02 10.71 4.99
N TRP A 25 5.59 10.13 3.91
CA TRP A 25 5.36 8.73 3.59
C TRP A 25 5.83 7.77 4.69
N LEU A 26 6.87 8.15 5.46
CA LEU A 26 7.29 7.35 6.61
C LEU A 26 6.19 7.31 7.67
N GLY A 27 5.59 8.46 8.01
CA GLY A 27 4.48 8.54 8.97
C GLY A 27 3.27 7.73 8.52
N LEU A 28 2.75 8.01 7.32
CA LEU A 28 1.58 7.32 6.76
C LEU A 28 1.79 5.79 6.68
N SER A 29 2.93 5.36 6.14
CA SER A 29 3.21 3.92 6.02
C SER A 29 3.38 3.25 7.37
N SER A 30 3.93 3.96 8.38
CA SER A 30 4.08 3.40 9.73
C SER A 30 2.74 3.15 10.40
N ILE A 31 1.75 4.03 10.22
CA ILE A 31 0.40 3.82 10.76
C ILE A 31 -0.22 2.54 10.18
N PHE A 32 -0.26 2.40 8.85
CA PHE A 32 -0.91 1.25 8.23
C PHE A 32 -0.22 -0.07 8.60
N ALA A 33 1.11 -0.10 8.58
CA ALA A 33 1.87 -1.28 8.94
C ALA A 33 1.76 -1.63 10.43
N GLY A 34 1.89 -0.64 11.30
CA GLY A 34 1.81 -0.82 12.74
C GLY A 34 0.41 -1.20 13.22
N LEU A 35 -0.63 -0.55 12.68
CA LEU A 35 -2.03 -0.89 12.97
C LEU A 35 -2.34 -2.34 12.58
N THR A 36 -1.87 -2.78 11.42
CA THR A 36 -2.05 -4.17 10.96
C THR A 36 -1.47 -5.17 11.97
N ALA A 37 -0.23 -4.94 12.43
CA ALA A 37 0.43 -5.81 13.39
C ALA A 37 -0.25 -5.76 14.77
N ILE A 38 -0.56 -4.55 15.27
CA ILE A 38 -1.18 -4.34 16.58
C ILE A 38 -2.59 -4.97 16.61
N LEU A 39 -3.39 -4.76 15.58
CA LEU A 39 -4.74 -5.31 15.52
C LEU A 39 -4.72 -6.84 15.50
N ALA A 40 -3.87 -7.45 14.68
CA ALA A 40 -3.70 -8.91 14.67
C ALA A 40 -3.24 -9.45 16.04
N GLY A 41 -2.28 -8.76 16.68
CA GLY A 41 -1.80 -9.12 18.03
C GLY A 41 -2.89 -8.97 19.10
N ARG A 42 -3.70 -7.90 19.04
CA ARG A 42 -4.83 -7.74 19.97
C ARG A 42 -5.87 -8.84 19.80
N LEU A 43 -6.26 -9.16 18.58
CA LEU A 43 -7.23 -10.24 18.31
C LEU A 43 -6.70 -11.60 18.79
N GLU A 44 -5.39 -11.87 18.65
CA GLU A 44 -4.80 -13.14 19.06
C GLU A 44 -4.66 -13.27 20.57
N PHE A 45 -4.22 -12.22 21.28
CA PHE A 45 -3.72 -12.36 22.65
C PHE A 45 -4.59 -11.71 23.73
N THR A 46 -5.62 -10.91 23.40
CA THR A 46 -6.40 -10.18 24.42
C THR A 46 -7.80 -10.75 24.69
N GLY A 47 -8.21 -11.75 23.93
CA GLY A 47 -9.56 -12.30 24.06
C GLY A 47 -10.68 -11.33 23.63
N LEU A 48 -10.36 -10.40 22.71
CA LEU A 48 -11.30 -9.40 22.19
C LEU A 48 -12.46 -10.05 21.42
N VAL A 49 -12.27 -11.26 20.91
CA VAL A 49 -13.26 -12.06 20.19
C VAL A 49 -13.21 -13.50 20.67
N GLU A 50 -14.27 -14.25 20.36
CA GLU A 50 -14.31 -15.69 20.67
C GLU A 50 -13.26 -16.45 19.85
N PRO A 51 -12.63 -17.49 20.44
CA PRO A 51 -11.65 -18.32 19.76
C PRO A 51 -12.17 -18.90 18.44
N GLY A 52 -11.39 -18.77 17.37
CA GLY A 52 -11.75 -19.23 16.03
C GLY A 52 -12.57 -18.23 15.20
N GLN A 53 -12.71 -16.99 15.66
CA GLN A 53 -13.37 -15.90 14.93
C GLN A 53 -12.44 -14.72 14.60
N GLU A 54 -11.15 -14.82 14.89
CA GLU A 54 -10.20 -13.71 14.80
C GLU A 54 -9.99 -13.23 13.36
N GLY A 55 -9.99 -14.15 12.40
CA GLY A 55 -9.87 -13.83 10.98
C GLY A 55 -11.08 -13.05 10.44
N ARG A 56 -12.29 -13.47 10.84
CA ARG A 56 -13.55 -12.75 10.50
C ARG A 56 -13.62 -11.41 11.19
N ALA A 57 -13.16 -11.31 12.44
CA ALA A 57 -13.09 -10.05 13.17
C ALA A 57 -12.10 -9.08 12.52
N LEU A 58 -10.94 -9.55 12.10
CA LEU A 58 -9.96 -8.75 11.37
C LEU A 58 -10.54 -8.24 10.05
N PHE A 59 -11.27 -9.06 9.31
CA PHE A 59 -11.98 -8.63 8.12
C PHE A 59 -13.07 -7.59 8.43
N ALA A 60 -13.93 -7.85 9.40
CA ALA A 60 -15.02 -6.95 9.78
C ALA A 60 -14.52 -5.56 10.20
N THR A 61 -13.38 -5.49 10.89
CA THR A 61 -12.76 -4.22 11.32
C THR A 61 -12.10 -3.45 10.17
N THR A 62 -11.68 -4.11 9.09
CA THR A 62 -10.90 -3.48 8.02
C THR A 62 -11.72 -3.16 6.77
N ILE A 63 -12.84 -3.86 6.51
CA ILE A 63 -13.62 -3.71 5.27
C ILE A 63 -14.20 -2.29 5.09
N GLY A 64 -14.76 -1.71 6.15
CA GLY A 64 -15.31 -0.37 6.12
C GLY A 64 -14.27 0.67 5.73
N GLY A 65 -13.08 0.56 6.32
CA GLY A 65 -11.95 1.42 6.02
C GLY A 65 -11.49 1.31 4.57
N ALA A 66 -11.43 0.11 4.00
CA ALA A 66 -11.03 -0.08 2.61
C ALA A 66 -12.00 0.60 1.62
N ILE A 67 -13.30 0.47 1.85
CA ILE A 67 -14.32 1.14 1.02
C ILE A 67 -14.15 2.66 1.09
N ILE A 68 -13.96 3.20 2.28
CA ILE A 68 -13.73 4.63 2.50
C ILE A 68 -12.45 5.10 1.79
N ALA A 69 -11.34 4.37 1.94
CA ALA A 69 -10.07 4.71 1.30
C ALA A 69 -10.19 4.84 -0.22
N MET A 70 -10.89 3.90 -0.86
CA MET A 70 -11.13 3.91 -2.30
C MET A 70 -11.88 5.16 -2.77
N LEU A 71 -12.84 5.65 -1.99
CA LEU A 71 -13.68 6.78 -2.35
C LEU A 71 -13.03 8.13 -2.02
N VAL A 72 -12.43 8.23 -0.84
CA VAL A 72 -11.96 9.51 -0.28
C VAL A 72 -10.70 10.01 -0.98
N GLN A 73 -9.72 9.13 -1.18
CA GLN A 73 -8.41 9.54 -1.69
C GLN A 73 -8.45 10.25 -3.05
N PRO A 74 -9.07 9.68 -4.13
CA PRO A 74 -9.14 10.36 -5.42
C PRO A 74 -10.05 11.59 -5.38
N THR A 75 -11.14 11.53 -4.62
CA THR A 75 -12.12 12.60 -4.50
C THR A 75 -11.50 13.83 -3.85
N ILE A 76 -10.88 13.69 -2.68
CA ILE A 76 -10.26 14.80 -1.94
C ILE A 76 -9.00 15.30 -2.65
N GLY A 77 -8.23 14.40 -3.27
CA GLY A 77 -7.10 14.78 -4.13
C GLY A 77 -7.53 15.77 -5.22
N SER A 78 -8.60 15.45 -5.94
CA SER A 78 -9.17 16.32 -6.99
C SER A 78 -9.72 17.64 -6.44
N ILE A 79 -10.44 17.61 -5.31
CA ILE A 79 -11.00 18.81 -4.66
C ILE A 79 -9.89 19.76 -4.20
N SER A 80 -8.78 19.22 -3.67
CA SER A 80 -7.66 20.01 -3.17
C SER A 80 -6.99 20.88 -4.21
N ASP A 81 -7.05 20.50 -5.51
CA ASP A 81 -6.51 21.26 -6.62
C ASP A 81 -7.17 22.65 -6.81
N TYR A 82 -8.42 22.77 -6.35
CA TYR A 82 -9.23 24.00 -6.46
C TYR A 82 -9.34 24.78 -5.15
N THR A 83 -8.62 24.36 -4.10
CA THR A 83 -8.69 24.99 -2.79
C THR A 83 -7.79 26.22 -2.70
N THR A 84 -8.32 27.29 -2.09
CA THR A 84 -7.59 28.50 -1.76
C THR A 84 -7.35 28.57 -0.25
N SER A 85 -6.10 28.63 0.17
CA SER A 85 -5.76 28.78 1.59
C SER A 85 -4.47 29.59 1.75
N ARG A 86 -4.37 30.31 2.88
CA ARG A 86 -3.15 31.06 3.28
C ARG A 86 -1.92 30.15 3.45
N TRP A 87 -2.12 28.85 3.72
CA TRP A 87 -1.04 27.89 3.92
C TRP A 87 -0.63 27.14 2.66
N GLY A 88 -1.37 27.31 1.54
CA GLY A 88 -1.28 26.55 0.32
C GLY A 88 -2.56 25.78 0.05
N ARG A 89 -2.65 25.10 -1.10
CA ARG A 89 -3.88 24.39 -1.49
C ARG A 89 -4.02 23.01 -0.84
N ARG A 90 -2.91 22.33 -0.50
CA ARG A 90 -2.87 20.93 -0.01
C ARG A 90 -2.62 20.80 1.49
N LYS A 91 -1.80 21.70 2.09
CA LYS A 91 -1.46 21.69 3.52
C LYS A 91 -2.65 21.62 4.47
N PRO A 92 -3.77 22.34 4.27
CA PRO A 92 -4.92 22.25 5.18
C PRO A 92 -5.45 20.82 5.32
N TYR A 93 -5.52 20.08 4.21
CA TYR A 93 -5.99 18.70 4.20
C TYR A 93 -5.04 17.77 4.93
N ILE A 94 -3.73 17.91 4.70
CA ILE A 94 -2.70 17.13 5.38
C ILE A 94 -2.74 17.37 6.90
N LEU A 95 -2.83 18.63 7.32
CA LEU A 95 -2.90 18.99 8.74
C LEU A 95 -4.14 18.40 9.40
N ILE A 96 -5.33 18.62 8.81
CA ILE A 96 -6.60 18.15 9.38
C ILE A 96 -6.61 16.62 9.45
N GLY A 97 -6.20 15.94 8.36
CA GLY A 97 -6.18 14.49 8.32
C GLY A 97 -5.25 13.90 9.39
N SER A 98 -3.99 14.35 9.46
CA SER A 98 -3.03 13.85 10.45
C SER A 98 -3.41 14.13 11.90
N VAL A 99 -4.07 15.26 12.19
CA VAL A 99 -4.59 15.52 13.53
C VAL A 99 -5.75 14.60 13.88
N LEU A 100 -6.64 14.33 12.93
CA LEU A 100 -7.73 13.38 13.12
C LEU A 100 -7.21 11.94 13.25
N ASP A 101 -6.14 11.58 12.55
CA ASP A 101 -5.51 10.24 12.65
C ASP A 101 -5.06 9.95 14.08
N ILE A 102 -4.45 10.92 14.78
CA ILE A 102 -4.11 10.76 16.20
C ILE A 102 -5.34 10.54 17.06
N VAL A 103 -6.40 11.32 16.85
CA VAL A 103 -7.64 11.19 17.62
C VAL A 103 -8.22 9.80 17.45
N PHE A 104 -8.26 9.29 16.22
CA PHE A 104 -8.82 7.97 15.95
C PHE A 104 -7.89 6.83 16.41
N LEU A 105 -6.56 6.99 16.33
CA LEU A 105 -5.62 6.03 16.92
C LEU A 105 -5.77 5.92 18.44
N VAL A 106 -5.96 7.06 19.13
CA VAL A 106 -6.28 7.07 20.57
C VAL A 106 -7.64 6.41 20.81
N GLY A 107 -8.65 6.67 19.96
CA GLY A 107 -9.95 5.99 20.03
C GLY A 107 -9.81 4.47 19.92
N ILE A 108 -9.01 3.95 18.97
CA ILE A 108 -8.70 2.51 18.85
C ILE A 108 -7.97 2.01 20.11
N ALA A 109 -7.00 2.78 20.62
CA ALA A 109 -6.20 2.40 21.79
C ALA A 109 -7.08 2.18 23.04
N LEU A 110 -8.02 3.09 23.27
CA LEU A 110 -8.89 3.08 24.45
C LEU A 110 -10.11 2.14 24.32
N SER A 111 -10.40 1.63 23.11
CA SER A 111 -11.57 0.80 22.86
C SER A 111 -11.27 -0.67 23.14
N ASN A 112 -12.19 -1.34 23.86
CA ASN A 112 -12.17 -2.79 24.10
C ASN A 112 -13.40 -3.49 23.47
N ASP A 113 -14.14 -2.79 22.63
CA ASP A 113 -15.26 -3.30 21.86
C ASP A 113 -14.91 -3.35 20.38
N LEU A 114 -15.20 -4.49 19.73
CA LEU A 114 -14.86 -4.72 18.32
C LEU A 114 -15.54 -3.73 17.38
N LEU A 115 -16.80 -3.38 17.66
CA LEU A 115 -17.55 -2.45 16.82
C LEU A 115 -16.98 -1.03 16.92
N ALA A 116 -16.61 -0.59 18.12
CA ALA A 116 -15.96 0.70 18.35
C ALA A 116 -14.60 0.75 17.66
N ILE A 117 -13.80 -0.31 17.75
CA ILE A 117 -12.52 -0.43 17.03
C ILE A 117 -12.74 -0.35 15.52
N ALA A 118 -13.72 -1.07 14.97
CA ALA A 118 -14.04 -1.04 13.55
C ALA A 118 -14.47 0.37 13.09
N ALA A 119 -15.29 1.06 13.90
CA ALA A 119 -15.70 2.43 13.63
C ALA A 119 -14.50 3.39 13.62
N PHE A 120 -13.62 3.33 14.62
CA PHE A 120 -12.43 4.18 14.66
C PHE A 120 -11.42 3.84 13.55
N ILE A 121 -11.26 2.58 13.15
CA ILE A 121 -10.45 2.20 11.98
C ILE A 121 -11.04 2.80 10.70
N THR A 122 -12.36 2.75 10.55
CA THR A 122 -13.04 3.35 9.39
C THR A 122 -12.85 4.86 9.32
N LEU A 123 -12.94 5.55 10.47
CA LEU A 123 -12.67 6.97 10.60
C LEU A 123 -11.20 7.31 10.36
N LEU A 124 -10.27 6.49 10.85
CA LEU A 124 -8.84 6.61 10.60
C LEU A 124 -8.55 6.48 9.10
N GLN A 125 -9.16 5.53 8.43
CA GLN A 125 -9.01 5.39 6.97
C GLN A 125 -9.57 6.59 6.22
N PHE A 126 -10.66 7.18 6.70
CA PHE A 126 -11.17 8.43 6.14
C PHE A 126 -10.14 9.55 6.28
N SER A 127 -9.64 9.82 7.49
CA SER A 127 -8.73 10.94 7.77
C SER A 127 -7.35 10.76 7.10
N SER A 128 -6.78 9.56 7.14
CA SER A 128 -5.52 9.26 6.46
C SER A 128 -5.62 9.46 4.95
N ASN A 129 -6.71 8.98 4.31
CA ASN A 129 -6.89 9.15 2.87
C ASN A 129 -7.29 10.59 2.49
N PHE A 130 -7.94 11.32 3.40
CA PHE A 130 -8.21 12.75 3.28
C PHE A 130 -6.92 13.58 3.23
N ALA A 131 -5.88 13.18 3.98
CA ALA A 131 -4.54 13.77 3.91
C ALA A 131 -3.73 13.27 2.72
N GLN A 132 -3.75 11.96 2.48
CA GLN A 132 -2.91 11.30 1.47
C GLN A 132 -3.28 11.69 0.04
N GLY A 133 -4.57 11.85 -0.29
CA GLY A 133 -5.02 12.25 -1.62
C GLY A 133 -4.35 13.54 -2.10
N PRO A 134 -4.50 14.68 -1.39
CA PRO A 134 -3.80 15.90 -1.69
C PRO A 134 -2.28 15.77 -1.66
N PHE A 135 -1.74 15.04 -0.68
CA PHE A 135 -0.29 14.87 -0.51
C PHE A 135 0.40 14.23 -1.72
N GLN A 136 -0.22 13.22 -2.33
CA GLN A 136 0.32 12.56 -3.52
C GLN A 136 0.54 13.50 -4.70
N GLY A 137 -0.17 14.61 -4.76
CA GLY A 137 0.02 15.62 -5.78
C GLY A 137 1.26 16.50 -5.63
N TYR A 138 2.02 16.42 -4.54
CA TYR A 138 3.22 17.25 -4.39
C TYR A 138 4.30 16.94 -5.43
N VAL A 139 4.54 15.67 -5.73
CA VAL A 139 5.57 15.30 -6.71
C VAL A 139 5.25 15.84 -8.11
N PRO A 140 4.05 15.61 -8.69
CA PRO A 140 3.72 16.15 -10.00
C PRO A 140 3.63 17.68 -10.03
N ASP A 141 3.24 18.34 -8.92
CA ASP A 141 3.02 19.78 -8.90
C ASP A 141 4.27 20.62 -8.61
N LEU A 142 5.14 20.13 -7.72
CA LEU A 142 6.24 20.93 -7.20
C LEU A 142 7.60 20.52 -7.75
N VAL A 143 7.75 19.26 -8.20
CA VAL A 143 9.06 18.73 -8.56
C VAL A 143 9.34 18.93 -10.06
N PRO A 144 10.41 19.68 -10.43
CA PRO A 144 10.80 19.86 -11.82
C PRO A 144 11.25 18.53 -12.45
N ALA A 145 11.08 18.41 -13.76
CA ALA A 145 11.35 17.17 -14.50
C ALA A 145 12.73 16.52 -14.20
N PRO A 146 13.85 17.27 -14.09
CA PRO A 146 15.15 16.67 -13.80
C PRO A 146 15.30 16.07 -12.39
N GLN A 147 14.41 16.44 -11.43
CA GLN A 147 14.48 15.97 -10.05
C GLN A 147 13.42 14.91 -9.73
N VAL A 148 12.52 14.57 -10.65
CA VAL A 148 11.45 13.58 -10.40
C VAL A 148 12.00 12.21 -10.01
N GLY A 149 13.10 11.77 -10.64
CA GLY A 149 13.73 10.50 -10.29
C GLY A 149 14.22 10.46 -8.83
N LEU A 150 14.87 11.54 -8.37
CA LEU A 150 15.32 11.65 -6.98
C LEU A 150 14.14 11.72 -6.00
N ALA A 151 13.12 12.53 -6.32
CA ALA A 151 11.92 12.63 -5.47
C ALA A 151 11.20 11.29 -5.33
N SER A 152 11.02 10.56 -6.44
CA SER A 152 10.38 9.23 -6.42
C SER A 152 11.21 8.20 -5.64
N ALA A 153 12.53 8.25 -5.75
CA ALA A 153 13.43 7.39 -4.97
C ALA A 153 13.32 7.67 -3.46
N LEU A 154 13.26 8.95 -3.06
CA LEU A 154 13.06 9.34 -1.65
C LEU A 154 11.69 8.92 -1.14
N VAL A 155 10.61 9.10 -1.92
CA VAL A 155 9.26 8.63 -1.58
C VAL A 155 9.29 7.12 -1.34
N GLY A 156 9.84 6.33 -2.26
CA GLY A 156 9.91 4.88 -2.10
C GLY A 156 10.75 4.46 -0.88
N LEU A 157 11.86 5.13 -0.64
CA LEU A 157 12.72 4.87 0.53
C LEU A 157 11.96 5.11 1.84
N PHE A 158 11.33 6.28 2.00
CA PHE A 158 10.61 6.61 3.23
C PHE A 158 9.35 5.76 3.42
N GLN A 159 8.71 5.31 2.34
CA GLN A 159 7.61 4.36 2.40
C GLN A 159 8.07 3.00 2.94
N ILE A 160 9.20 2.47 2.45
CA ILE A 160 9.78 1.20 2.94
C ILE A 160 10.20 1.35 4.40
N LEU A 161 10.91 2.43 4.75
CA LEU A 161 11.31 2.70 6.13
C LEU A 161 10.12 2.86 7.06
N GLY A 162 9.05 3.52 6.60
CA GLY A 162 7.80 3.65 7.36
C GLY A 162 7.14 2.31 7.63
N ASN A 163 7.04 1.44 6.62
CA ASN A 163 6.51 0.09 6.80
C ASN A 163 7.34 -0.71 7.83
N VAL A 164 8.67 -0.69 7.71
CA VAL A 164 9.57 -1.37 8.66
C VAL A 164 9.39 -0.82 10.08
N LEU A 165 9.34 0.52 10.23
CA LEU A 165 9.14 1.18 11.51
C LEU A 165 7.77 0.82 12.12
N GLY A 166 6.70 0.88 11.33
CA GLY A 166 5.35 0.55 11.78
C GLY A 166 5.24 -0.90 12.26
N PHE A 167 5.73 -1.84 11.48
CA PHE A 167 5.76 -3.25 11.89
C PHE A 167 6.65 -3.48 13.13
N ALA A 168 7.78 -2.76 13.26
CA ALA A 168 8.62 -2.83 14.45
C ALA A 168 7.89 -2.31 15.71
N VAL A 169 7.18 -1.18 15.59
CA VAL A 169 6.33 -0.66 16.67
C VAL A 169 5.26 -1.69 17.06
N GLY A 170 4.59 -2.28 16.06
CA GLY A 170 3.58 -3.32 16.28
C GLY A 170 4.15 -4.55 16.97
N ALA A 171 5.30 -5.03 16.52
CA ALA A 171 5.98 -6.17 17.11
C ALA A 171 6.43 -5.92 18.57
N ILE A 172 6.94 -4.72 18.86
CA ILE A 172 7.29 -4.31 20.23
C ILE A 172 6.00 -4.24 21.07
N ALA A 173 4.92 -3.68 20.55
CA ALA A 173 3.64 -3.62 21.26
C ALA A 173 3.11 -5.03 21.60
N ILE A 174 3.25 -6.00 20.69
CA ILE A 174 2.91 -7.41 20.94
C ILE A 174 3.80 -7.98 22.05
N ALA A 175 5.14 -7.85 21.92
CA ALA A 175 6.10 -8.40 22.86
C ALA A 175 5.94 -7.84 24.28
N THR A 176 5.70 -6.53 24.39
CA THR A 176 5.58 -5.81 25.67
C THR A 176 4.15 -5.78 26.23
N LYS A 177 3.16 -6.24 25.49
CA LYS A 177 1.72 -6.15 25.81
C LYS A 177 1.20 -4.70 25.91
N GLN A 178 1.90 -3.73 25.30
CA GLN A 178 1.58 -2.30 25.37
C GLN A 178 0.97 -1.82 24.04
N PHE A 179 -0.19 -2.37 23.68
CA PHE A 179 -0.86 -2.06 22.41
C PHE A 179 -1.27 -0.59 22.29
N GLU A 180 -1.72 0.02 23.40
CA GLU A 180 -2.14 1.41 23.48
C GLU A 180 -0.95 2.34 23.19
N LEU A 181 0.19 2.08 23.83
CA LEU A 181 1.40 2.85 23.60
C LEU A 181 1.90 2.72 22.16
N GLY A 182 1.79 1.53 21.59
CA GLY A 182 2.11 1.29 20.18
C GLY A 182 1.28 2.18 19.25
N LEU A 183 -0.05 2.20 19.43
CA LEU A 183 -0.96 3.02 18.62
C LEU A 183 -0.69 4.52 18.75
N VAL A 184 -0.49 5.01 19.99
CA VAL A 184 -0.15 6.42 20.22
C VAL A 184 1.19 6.77 19.60
N SER A 185 2.20 5.88 19.68
CA SER A 185 3.51 6.11 19.08
C SER A 185 3.43 6.27 17.55
N LEU A 186 2.58 5.50 16.86
CA LEU A 186 2.35 5.65 15.43
C LEU A 186 1.77 7.04 15.09
N GLY A 187 0.82 7.51 15.86
CA GLY A 187 0.26 8.86 15.70
C GLY A 187 1.30 9.96 15.93
N VAL A 188 2.16 9.80 16.93
CA VAL A 188 3.26 10.76 17.21
C VAL A 188 4.26 10.80 16.06
N ILE A 189 4.62 9.63 15.49
CA ILE A 189 5.51 9.54 14.33
C ILE A 189 4.90 10.26 13.13
N GLU A 190 3.61 10.03 12.84
CA GLU A 190 2.94 10.73 11.74
C GLU A 190 2.88 12.23 11.96
N LEU A 191 2.51 12.69 13.16
CA LEU A 191 2.47 14.12 13.50
C LEU A 191 3.84 14.77 13.29
N ALA A 192 4.92 14.12 13.74
CA ALA A 192 6.27 14.64 13.56
C ALA A 192 6.64 14.79 12.08
N THR A 193 6.31 13.79 11.24
CA THR A 193 6.56 13.84 9.79
C THR A 193 5.66 14.85 9.07
N MET A 194 4.41 15.00 9.50
CA MET A 194 3.50 16.04 9.02
C MET A 194 4.03 17.44 9.35
N LEU A 195 4.52 17.68 10.56
CA LEU A 195 5.12 18.97 10.95
C LEU A 195 6.35 19.29 10.10
N ALA A 196 7.17 18.28 9.73
CA ALA A 196 8.29 18.46 8.81
C ALA A 196 7.83 18.92 7.43
N VAL A 197 6.74 18.35 6.90
CA VAL A 197 6.13 18.82 5.63
C VAL A 197 5.60 20.23 5.78
N PHE A 198 4.86 20.50 6.85
CA PHE A 198 4.23 21.81 7.06
C PHE A 198 5.27 22.93 7.14
N ALA A 199 6.39 22.69 7.80
CA ALA A 199 7.49 23.65 7.94
C ALA A 199 8.41 23.68 6.69
N GLY A 200 8.69 22.51 6.09
CA GLY A 200 9.72 22.36 5.06
C GLY A 200 9.27 22.57 3.64
N VAL A 201 8.00 22.32 3.31
CA VAL A 201 7.47 22.41 1.94
C VAL A 201 6.85 23.79 1.69
N ARG A 202 7.23 24.44 0.62
CA ARG A 202 6.62 25.69 0.16
C ARG A 202 5.70 25.38 -1.00
N GLU A 203 4.40 25.63 -0.82
CA GLU A 203 3.40 25.51 -1.88
C GLU A 203 3.13 26.84 -2.56
N GLY A 204 2.84 26.79 -3.87
CA GLY A 204 2.22 27.89 -4.57
C GLY A 204 0.77 28.11 -4.08
N ARG A 205 0.27 29.33 -4.22
CA ARG A 205 -1.09 29.72 -3.79
C ARG A 205 -2.11 29.73 -4.93
N THR A 206 -1.72 29.40 -6.14
CA THR A 206 -2.58 29.49 -7.32
C THR A 206 -3.41 28.21 -7.45
N PRO A 207 -4.72 28.25 -7.16
CA PRO A 207 -5.60 27.11 -7.40
C PRO A 207 -5.87 26.99 -8.91
N LYS A 208 -6.30 25.81 -9.34
CA LYS A 208 -6.87 25.65 -10.67
C LYS A 208 -8.20 26.41 -10.75
N ASP A 209 -8.48 27.04 -11.89
CA ASP A 209 -9.79 27.63 -12.12
C ASP A 209 -10.85 26.55 -12.30
N ARG A 210 -11.95 26.67 -11.59
CA ARG A 210 -13.08 25.74 -11.69
C ARG A 210 -13.87 25.88 -12.98
N ALA A 211 -13.74 26.99 -13.68
CA ALA A 211 -14.47 27.27 -14.93
C ALA A 211 -15.98 26.95 -14.82
N GLY A 212 -16.60 27.29 -13.69
CA GLY A 212 -18.04 27.04 -13.45
C GLY A 212 -18.41 25.59 -13.10
N ARG A 213 -17.47 24.64 -13.04
CA ARG A 213 -17.74 23.23 -12.68
C ARG A 213 -18.19 23.08 -11.23
N SER A 214 -19.14 22.17 -10.98
CA SER A 214 -19.60 21.82 -9.65
C SER A 214 -18.58 20.88 -8.94
N TRP A 215 -18.60 20.83 -7.61
CA TRP A 215 -17.75 19.91 -6.85
C TRP A 215 -18.05 18.45 -7.18
N GLY A 216 -19.34 18.11 -7.43
CA GLY A 216 -19.74 16.77 -7.83
C GLY A 216 -19.21 16.37 -9.20
N SER A 217 -19.16 17.30 -10.19
CA SER A 217 -18.59 16.98 -11.51
C SER A 217 -17.07 16.78 -11.44
N ILE A 218 -16.37 17.55 -10.60
CA ILE A 218 -14.93 17.39 -10.37
C ILE A 218 -14.63 16.03 -9.72
N ALA A 219 -15.42 15.65 -8.72
CA ALA A 219 -15.29 14.34 -8.08
C ALA A 219 -15.60 13.19 -9.05
N ALA A 220 -16.66 13.31 -9.86
CA ALA A 220 -17.04 12.28 -10.84
C ALA A 220 -16.01 12.10 -11.97
N GLU A 221 -15.29 13.15 -12.36
CA GLU A 221 -14.25 13.08 -13.39
C GLU A 221 -13.07 12.17 -13.00
N ALA A 222 -12.85 11.99 -11.69
CA ALA A 222 -11.85 11.04 -11.20
C ALA A 222 -12.22 9.57 -11.48
N TRP A 223 -13.50 9.28 -11.79
CA TRP A 223 -14.08 7.93 -11.94
C TRP A 223 -14.49 7.64 -13.40
N GLY A 224 -13.57 7.68 -14.35
CA GLY A 224 -13.87 7.36 -15.76
C GLY A 224 -13.99 5.85 -16.00
N THR A 225 -15.05 5.40 -16.70
CA THR A 225 -15.31 3.98 -17.01
C THR A 225 -14.65 3.47 -18.29
N ASP A 226 -14.01 4.33 -19.07
CA ASP A 226 -13.39 4.00 -20.37
C ASP A 226 -12.29 2.94 -20.27
N ILE A 227 -11.66 2.85 -19.09
CA ILE A 227 -10.58 1.93 -18.75
C ILE A 227 -11.02 0.47 -18.82
N LEU A 228 -12.30 0.19 -18.55
CA LEU A 228 -12.86 -1.17 -18.54
C LEU A 228 -12.89 -1.80 -19.95
N LYS A 229 -12.58 -1.05 -21.01
CA LYS A 229 -12.50 -1.55 -22.38
C LYS A 229 -11.12 -2.14 -22.72
N GLU A 230 -10.07 -1.78 -21.97
CA GLU A 230 -8.70 -2.23 -22.24
C GLU A 230 -8.43 -3.59 -21.56
N ARG A 231 -8.69 -4.67 -22.28
CA ARG A 231 -8.59 -6.04 -21.75
C ARG A 231 -7.20 -6.38 -21.19
N SER A 232 -6.14 -5.95 -21.86
CA SER A 232 -4.76 -6.24 -21.41
C SER A 232 -4.47 -5.63 -20.07
N PHE A 233 -4.96 -4.39 -19.83
CA PHE A 233 -4.83 -3.71 -18.56
C PHE A 233 -5.65 -4.39 -17.45
N LEU A 234 -6.89 -4.82 -17.74
CA LEU A 234 -7.71 -5.53 -16.75
C LEU A 234 -7.07 -6.84 -16.28
N TRP A 235 -6.49 -7.62 -17.21
CA TRP A 235 -5.76 -8.83 -16.88
C TRP A 235 -4.52 -8.52 -16.02
N LEU A 236 -3.80 -7.44 -16.32
CA LEU A 236 -2.66 -7.00 -15.50
C LEU A 236 -3.10 -6.63 -14.09
N VAL A 237 -4.18 -5.83 -13.94
CA VAL A 237 -4.73 -5.44 -12.65
C VAL A 237 -5.21 -6.65 -11.85
N ALA A 238 -5.86 -7.62 -12.49
CA ALA A 238 -6.28 -8.86 -11.84
C ALA A 238 -5.09 -9.73 -11.38
N SER A 239 -4.05 -9.85 -12.21
CA SER A 239 -2.79 -10.52 -11.84
C SER A 239 -2.13 -9.83 -10.65
N ARG A 240 -2.00 -8.49 -10.71
CA ARG A 240 -1.47 -7.66 -9.63
C ARG A 240 -2.24 -7.85 -8.31
N LEU A 241 -3.58 -7.84 -8.39
CA LEU A 241 -4.44 -8.07 -7.22
C LEU A 241 -4.14 -9.43 -6.57
N ALA A 242 -4.05 -10.50 -7.35
CA ALA A 242 -3.76 -11.83 -6.83
C ALA A 242 -2.38 -11.92 -6.16
N ILE A 243 -1.34 -11.35 -6.78
CA ILE A 243 0.03 -11.37 -6.25
C ILE A 243 0.13 -10.53 -4.96
N LEU A 244 -0.45 -9.33 -4.95
CA LEU A 244 -0.47 -8.48 -3.75
C LEU A 244 -1.31 -9.11 -2.62
N MET A 245 -2.42 -9.75 -2.96
CA MET A 245 -3.25 -10.49 -2.01
C MET A 245 -2.48 -11.66 -1.38
N ALA A 246 -1.66 -12.39 -2.15
CA ALA A 246 -0.79 -13.43 -1.60
C ALA A 246 0.18 -12.89 -0.55
N GLY A 247 0.84 -11.76 -0.81
CA GLY A 247 1.68 -11.07 0.16
C GLY A 247 0.88 -10.56 1.37
N GLY A 248 -0.32 -10.05 1.12
CA GLY A 248 -1.24 -9.58 2.16
C GLY A 248 -1.63 -10.67 3.16
N VAL A 249 -1.77 -11.93 2.74
CA VAL A 249 -2.02 -13.05 3.65
C VAL A 249 -0.90 -13.18 4.68
N LEU A 250 0.36 -13.21 4.22
CA LEU A 250 1.50 -13.33 5.14
C LEU A 250 1.55 -12.14 6.11
N VAL A 251 1.44 -10.92 5.59
CA VAL A 251 1.60 -9.70 6.38
C VAL A 251 0.50 -9.53 7.43
N ASN A 252 -0.77 -9.76 7.05
CA ASN A 252 -1.91 -9.55 7.95
C ASN A 252 -2.09 -10.69 8.95
N LEU A 253 -1.69 -11.92 8.60
CA LEU A 253 -1.91 -13.10 9.44
C LEU A 253 -0.63 -13.60 10.12
N ALA A 254 0.50 -12.85 10.02
CA ALA A 254 1.80 -13.26 10.56
C ALA A 254 1.76 -13.52 12.08
N ALA A 255 1.07 -12.68 12.85
CA ALA A 255 0.97 -12.86 14.31
C ALA A 255 0.28 -14.19 14.67
N PHE A 256 -0.82 -14.51 14.00
CA PHE A 256 -1.54 -15.79 14.18
C PHE A 256 -0.68 -16.99 13.75
N TYR A 257 0.06 -16.86 12.63
CA TYR A 257 0.96 -17.91 12.18
C TYR A 257 2.08 -18.18 13.19
N LEU A 258 2.70 -17.14 13.71
CA LEU A 258 3.78 -17.26 14.71
C LEU A 258 3.26 -17.85 16.02
N ALA A 259 2.13 -17.35 16.52
CA ALA A 259 1.55 -17.84 17.77
C ALA A 259 1.06 -19.29 17.64
N ARG A 260 0.24 -19.60 16.64
CA ARG A 260 -0.47 -20.88 16.54
C ARG A 260 0.32 -21.96 15.80
N SER A 261 0.88 -21.63 14.63
CA SER A 261 1.56 -22.62 13.78
C SER A 261 2.99 -22.89 14.23
N GLN A 262 3.65 -21.94 14.89
CA GLN A 262 4.99 -22.08 15.45
C GLN A 262 4.98 -22.25 16.98
N GLY A 263 3.82 -22.12 17.62
CA GLY A 263 3.64 -22.34 19.06
C GLY A 263 4.35 -21.31 19.95
N LEU A 264 4.51 -20.07 19.47
CA LEU A 264 5.25 -19.03 20.18
C LEU A 264 4.36 -18.32 21.21
N THR A 265 4.94 -18.00 22.37
CA THR A 265 4.32 -17.10 23.34
C THR A 265 4.18 -15.68 22.75
N GLN A 266 3.37 -14.83 23.40
CA GLN A 266 3.16 -13.44 22.95
C GLN A 266 4.48 -12.68 22.81
N GLU A 267 5.37 -12.77 23.80
CA GLU A 267 6.69 -12.13 23.79
C GLU A 267 7.56 -12.66 22.64
N GLN A 268 7.62 -13.98 22.47
CA GLN A 268 8.36 -14.62 21.39
C GLN A 268 7.80 -14.25 20.01
N THR A 269 6.47 -14.14 19.90
CA THR A 269 5.78 -13.72 18.68
C THR A 269 6.23 -12.32 18.26
N GLY A 270 6.28 -11.37 19.18
CA GLY A 270 6.79 -10.02 18.87
C GLY A 270 8.22 -10.04 18.36
N GLY A 271 9.13 -10.77 19.05
CA GLY A 271 10.53 -10.91 18.61
C GLY A 271 10.65 -11.56 17.23
N ALA A 272 9.93 -12.66 16.99
CA ALA A 272 9.92 -13.38 15.73
C ALA A 272 9.33 -12.50 14.58
N TYR A 273 8.33 -11.70 14.88
CA TYR A 273 7.72 -10.77 13.91
C TYR A 273 8.73 -9.72 13.40
N ILE A 274 9.55 -9.14 14.29
CA ILE A 274 10.62 -8.19 13.89
C ILE A 274 11.58 -8.86 12.91
N VAL A 275 11.99 -10.10 13.18
CA VAL A 275 12.89 -10.85 12.28
C VAL A 275 12.23 -11.07 10.92
N MET A 276 10.95 -11.49 10.87
CA MET A 276 10.20 -11.67 9.62
C MET A 276 10.16 -10.39 8.80
N VAL A 277 9.82 -9.27 9.41
CA VAL A 277 9.78 -7.96 8.75
C VAL A 277 11.15 -7.57 8.21
N GLY A 278 12.19 -7.76 9.01
CA GLY A 278 13.58 -7.52 8.60
C GLY A 278 13.99 -8.36 7.37
N LEU A 279 13.66 -9.64 7.36
CA LEU A 279 13.95 -10.54 6.23
C LEU A 279 13.21 -10.12 4.96
N VAL A 280 11.93 -9.75 5.07
CA VAL A 280 11.17 -9.22 3.92
C VAL A 280 11.79 -7.93 3.41
N ALA A 281 12.13 -6.99 4.31
CA ALA A 281 12.71 -5.70 3.94
C ALA A 281 14.06 -5.88 3.23
N VAL A 282 14.97 -6.67 3.80
CA VAL A 282 16.29 -6.97 3.20
C VAL A 282 16.13 -7.64 1.84
N GLY A 283 15.29 -8.69 1.75
CA GLY A 283 15.01 -9.38 0.48
C GLY A 283 14.48 -8.44 -0.58
N THR A 284 13.54 -7.56 -0.21
CA THR A 284 12.97 -6.54 -1.10
C THR A 284 14.06 -5.56 -1.58
N ILE A 285 14.81 -4.95 -0.68
CA ILE A 285 15.82 -3.93 -1.02
C ILE A 285 16.90 -4.51 -1.94
N VAL A 286 17.41 -5.70 -1.63
CA VAL A 286 18.49 -6.35 -2.40
C VAL A 286 18.02 -6.72 -3.81
N SER A 287 16.76 -7.10 -3.98
CA SER A 287 16.23 -7.58 -5.27
C SER A 287 15.71 -6.50 -6.21
N VAL A 288 15.29 -5.32 -5.70
CA VAL A 288 14.67 -4.25 -6.51
C VAL A 288 15.57 -3.80 -7.67
N VAL A 289 16.82 -3.40 -7.40
CA VAL A 289 17.71 -2.84 -8.43
C VAL A 289 18.18 -3.89 -9.44
N PRO A 290 18.63 -5.09 -9.05
CA PRO A 290 18.99 -6.13 -10.00
C PRO A 290 17.82 -6.53 -10.91
N SER A 291 16.62 -6.73 -10.34
CA SER A 291 15.45 -7.16 -11.11
C SER A 291 14.97 -6.11 -12.11
N ALA A 292 15.02 -4.83 -11.75
CA ALA A 292 14.73 -3.75 -12.68
C ALA A 292 15.63 -3.82 -13.93
N ARG A 293 16.96 -3.92 -13.72
CA ARG A 293 17.93 -4.02 -14.83
C ARG A 293 17.78 -5.30 -15.67
N ILE A 294 17.49 -6.42 -15.02
CA ILE A 294 17.25 -7.70 -15.73
C ILE A 294 15.97 -7.60 -16.56
N SER A 295 14.91 -7.01 -16.02
CA SER A 295 13.62 -6.89 -16.70
C SER A 295 13.68 -6.08 -17.98
N ASP A 296 14.55 -5.07 -18.04
CA ASP A 296 14.75 -4.25 -19.25
C ASP A 296 15.39 -5.09 -20.40
N ARG A 297 16.16 -6.15 -20.07
CA ARG A 297 16.85 -7.01 -21.05
C ARG A 297 16.01 -8.22 -21.48
N VAL A 298 15.40 -8.92 -20.50
CA VAL A 298 14.75 -10.21 -20.77
C VAL A 298 13.23 -10.10 -20.95
N GLY A 299 12.66 -8.92 -20.70
CA GLY A 299 11.23 -8.65 -20.72
C GLY A 299 10.61 -8.68 -19.32
N ARG A 300 9.69 -7.74 -19.06
CA ARG A 300 9.09 -7.51 -17.74
C ARG A 300 8.24 -8.68 -17.27
N LYS A 301 7.42 -9.22 -18.17
CA LYS A 301 6.53 -10.33 -17.91
C LYS A 301 7.26 -11.60 -17.44
N ARG A 302 8.43 -11.90 -18.02
CA ARG A 302 9.25 -13.05 -17.62
C ARG A 302 9.75 -12.92 -16.20
N VAL A 303 10.16 -11.71 -15.81
CA VAL A 303 10.68 -11.42 -14.47
C VAL A 303 9.54 -11.49 -13.43
N ILE A 304 8.32 -11.08 -13.76
CA ILE A 304 7.15 -11.26 -12.89
C ILE A 304 6.82 -12.76 -12.70
N TYR A 305 6.96 -13.60 -13.73
CA TYR A 305 6.81 -15.06 -13.55
C TYR A 305 7.84 -15.64 -12.57
N VAL A 306 9.09 -15.17 -12.64
CA VAL A 306 10.12 -15.56 -11.65
C VAL A 306 9.73 -15.10 -10.25
N SER A 307 9.23 -13.87 -10.08
CA SER A 307 8.69 -13.40 -8.81
C SER A 307 7.58 -14.32 -8.30
N CYS A 308 6.58 -14.65 -9.13
CA CYS A 308 5.50 -15.55 -8.74
C CYS A 308 6.02 -16.93 -8.30
N ALA A 309 7.00 -17.49 -9.01
CA ALA A 309 7.58 -18.78 -8.67
C ALA A 309 8.32 -18.72 -7.31
N LEU A 310 9.18 -17.71 -7.10
CA LEU A 310 9.89 -17.52 -5.84
C LEU A 310 8.92 -17.26 -4.68
N GLY A 311 7.87 -16.45 -4.91
CA GLY A 311 6.85 -16.18 -3.91
C GLY A 311 6.06 -17.43 -3.53
N ALA A 312 5.64 -18.23 -4.52
CA ALA A 312 4.97 -19.49 -4.28
C ALA A 312 5.84 -20.49 -3.49
N ILE A 313 7.13 -20.63 -3.87
CA ILE A 313 8.08 -21.49 -3.16
C ILE A 313 8.31 -20.97 -1.73
N GLY A 314 8.53 -19.67 -1.55
CA GLY A 314 8.70 -19.05 -0.23
C GLY A 314 7.50 -19.31 0.67
N MET A 315 6.27 -19.08 0.17
CA MET A 315 5.04 -19.35 0.91
C MET A 315 4.84 -20.86 1.19
N ALA A 316 5.20 -21.72 0.24
CA ALA A 316 5.15 -23.16 0.48
C ALA A 316 6.11 -23.57 1.62
N ILE A 317 7.34 -23.05 1.62
CA ILE A 317 8.27 -23.29 2.73
C ILE A 317 7.66 -22.82 4.06
N VAL A 318 7.05 -21.62 4.13
CA VAL A 318 6.38 -21.11 5.33
C VAL A 318 5.23 -22.04 5.75
N ALA A 319 4.37 -22.46 4.82
CA ALA A 319 3.19 -23.30 5.11
C ALA A 319 3.57 -24.64 5.77
N TRP A 320 4.65 -25.27 5.30
CA TRP A 320 5.09 -26.58 5.80
C TRP A 320 6.28 -26.51 6.76
N ALA A 321 6.72 -25.31 7.18
CA ALA A 321 7.81 -25.18 8.11
C ALA A 321 7.51 -25.84 9.46
N PRO A 322 8.30 -26.87 9.87
CA PRO A 322 8.13 -27.51 11.18
C PRO A 322 8.73 -26.68 12.32
N VAL A 323 9.68 -25.80 11.99
CA VAL A 323 10.40 -24.95 12.95
C VAL A 323 10.63 -23.55 12.38
N LEU A 324 10.72 -22.58 13.26
CA LEU A 324 10.83 -21.15 12.92
C LEU A 324 11.98 -20.79 11.97
N PRO A 325 13.22 -21.33 12.07
CA PRO A 325 14.29 -21.02 11.11
C PRO A 325 13.96 -21.38 9.65
N ILE A 326 13.20 -22.46 9.43
CA ILE A 326 12.75 -22.86 8.10
C ILE A 326 11.68 -21.85 7.59
N ALA A 327 10.77 -21.43 8.46
CA ALA A 327 9.80 -20.39 8.13
C ALA A 327 10.52 -19.08 7.73
N TYR A 328 11.57 -18.69 8.43
CA TYR A 328 12.38 -17.51 8.09
C TYR A 328 13.03 -17.61 6.72
N ALA A 329 13.53 -18.79 6.33
CA ALA A 329 14.05 -18.99 4.97
C ALA A 329 12.99 -18.78 3.89
N GLY A 330 11.76 -19.27 4.12
CA GLY A 330 10.61 -19.03 3.25
C GLY A 330 10.24 -17.56 3.17
N VAL A 331 10.21 -16.86 4.31
CA VAL A 331 9.93 -15.41 4.38
C VAL A 331 11.00 -14.59 3.66
N ALA A 332 12.29 -14.94 3.81
CA ALA A 332 13.38 -14.28 3.10
C ALA A 332 13.22 -14.43 1.58
N LEU A 333 12.87 -15.63 1.10
CA LEU A 333 12.60 -15.89 -0.31
C LEU A 333 11.40 -15.12 -0.82
N TYR A 334 10.32 -15.03 -0.02
CA TYR A 334 9.18 -14.16 -0.32
C TYR A 334 9.60 -12.68 -0.41
N GLY A 335 10.48 -12.20 0.48
CA GLY A 335 11.00 -10.83 0.44
C GLY A 335 11.70 -10.52 -0.88
N VAL A 336 12.52 -11.45 -1.40
CA VAL A 336 13.13 -11.34 -2.73
C VAL A 336 12.06 -11.27 -3.83
N SER A 337 11.04 -12.16 -3.77
CA SER A 337 9.90 -12.14 -4.68
C SER A 337 9.18 -10.79 -4.69
N ALA A 338 8.89 -10.25 -3.50
CA ALA A 338 8.19 -8.98 -3.33
C ALA A 338 8.97 -7.81 -3.96
N GLY A 339 10.31 -7.78 -3.79
CA GLY A 339 11.14 -6.74 -4.39
C GLY A 339 11.23 -6.85 -5.90
N ILE A 340 11.32 -8.06 -6.45
CA ILE A 340 11.26 -8.30 -7.90
C ILE A 340 9.92 -7.79 -8.46
N PHE A 341 8.82 -8.15 -7.83
CA PHE A 341 7.47 -7.72 -8.23
C PHE A 341 7.35 -6.20 -8.19
N LEU A 342 7.71 -5.58 -7.06
CA LEU A 342 7.61 -4.13 -6.87
C LEU A 342 8.37 -3.33 -7.93
N ALA A 343 9.58 -3.79 -8.30
CA ALA A 343 10.41 -3.11 -9.29
C ALA A 343 9.84 -3.19 -10.72
N VAL A 344 9.23 -4.33 -11.08
CA VAL A 344 8.88 -4.62 -12.48
C VAL A 344 7.42 -4.37 -12.79
N ASP A 345 6.54 -4.53 -11.82
CA ASP A 345 5.09 -4.36 -11.97
C ASP A 345 4.70 -2.93 -12.39
N TRP A 346 5.24 -1.92 -11.71
CA TRP A 346 5.04 -0.52 -12.08
C TRP A 346 5.55 -0.20 -13.49
N ALA A 347 6.69 -0.78 -13.85
CA ALA A 347 7.26 -0.59 -15.16
C ALA A 347 6.41 -1.24 -16.26
N LEU A 348 5.91 -2.47 -16.05
CA LEU A 348 4.98 -3.12 -16.98
C LEU A 348 3.68 -2.33 -17.12
N MET A 349 3.16 -1.81 -16.02
CA MET A 349 1.95 -1.00 -16.03
C MET A 349 2.13 0.29 -16.86
N THR A 350 3.24 1.00 -16.68
CA THR A 350 3.54 2.22 -17.45
C THR A 350 3.76 1.97 -18.94
N ASP A 351 4.18 0.77 -19.33
CA ASP A 351 4.35 0.39 -20.74
C ASP A 351 3.00 0.12 -21.44
N ILE A 352 1.97 -0.30 -20.69
CA ILE A 352 0.64 -0.66 -21.22
C ILE A 352 -0.30 0.56 -21.22
N ILE A 353 -0.16 1.48 -20.26
CA ILE A 353 -1.07 2.61 -20.04
C ILE A 353 -0.84 3.70 -21.10
N PRO A 354 -1.91 4.18 -21.79
CA PRO A 354 -1.82 5.33 -22.68
C PRO A 354 -1.45 6.62 -21.91
N LYS A 355 -0.45 7.37 -22.43
CA LYS A 355 0.05 8.58 -21.75
C LYS A 355 -1.05 9.64 -21.50
N ALA A 356 -2.01 9.77 -22.41
CA ALA A 356 -3.08 10.77 -22.34
C ALA A 356 -4.08 10.56 -21.18
N SER A 357 -4.20 9.32 -20.64
CA SER A 357 -5.18 8.95 -19.61
C SER A 357 -4.56 8.28 -18.40
N SER A 358 -3.26 8.42 -18.20
CA SER A 358 -2.48 7.72 -17.15
C SER A 358 -3.06 7.84 -15.74
N GLY A 359 -3.61 9.00 -15.36
CA GLY A 359 -4.17 9.21 -14.02
C GLY A 359 -5.35 8.28 -13.69
N ARG A 360 -6.24 8.02 -14.66
CA ARG A 360 -7.40 7.12 -14.46
C ARG A 360 -6.96 5.66 -14.31
N TYR A 361 -6.03 5.20 -15.17
CA TYR A 361 -5.48 3.84 -15.11
C TYR A 361 -4.76 3.59 -13.78
N MET A 362 -3.99 4.59 -13.30
CA MET A 362 -3.35 4.53 -11.99
C MET A 362 -4.37 4.47 -10.86
N GLY A 363 -5.49 5.20 -10.97
CA GLY A 363 -6.60 5.14 -10.01
C GLY A 363 -7.14 3.71 -9.84
N LEU A 364 -7.48 3.02 -10.94
CA LEU A 364 -7.96 1.64 -10.89
C LEU A 364 -6.90 0.67 -10.35
N SER A 365 -5.63 0.86 -10.72
CA SER A 365 -4.53 0.07 -10.16
C SER A 365 -4.38 0.27 -8.66
N ASN A 366 -4.58 1.49 -8.16
CA ASN A 366 -4.56 1.77 -6.71
C ASN A 366 -5.74 1.12 -5.98
N VAL A 367 -6.92 1.06 -6.61
CA VAL A 367 -8.06 0.30 -6.05
C VAL A 367 -7.67 -1.17 -5.85
N ALA A 368 -7.04 -1.82 -6.84
CA ALA A 368 -6.57 -3.20 -6.71
C ALA A 368 -5.54 -3.34 -5.58
N THR A 369 -4.61 -2.38 -5.46
CA THR A 369 -3.60 -2.37 -4.38
C THR A 369 -4.26 -2.25 -3.01
N ALA A 370 -5.16 -1.29 -2.83
CA ALA A 370 -5.86 -1.06 -1.57
C ALA A 370 -6.77 -2.24 -1.17
N SER A 371 -7.42 -2.87 -2.16
CA SER A 371 -8.31 -4.02 -1.92
C SER A 371 -7.57 -5.29 -1.56
N SER A 372 -6.32 -5.45 -2.00
CA SER A 372 -5.58 -6.71 -1.87
C SER A 372 -5.42 -7.18 -0.42
N GLY A 373 -5.07 -6.27 0.49
CA GLY A 373 -4.92 -6.57 1.91
C GLY A 373 -6.24 -7.02 2.56
N VAL A 374 -7.33 -6.33 2.27
CA VAL A 374 -8.66 -6.65 2.81
C VAL A 374 -9.18 -7.98 2.26
N LEU A 375 -9.02 -8.23 0.96
CA LEU A 375 -9.39 -9.50 0.35
C LEU A 375 -8.51 -10.66 0.86
N ALA A 376 -7.24 -10.39 1.13
CA ALA A 376 -6.34 -11.39 1.76
C ALA A 376 -6.87 -11.82 3.13
N VAL A 377 -7.32 -10.86 3.94
CA VAL A 377 -7.92 -11.14 5.26
C VAL A 377 -9.30 -11.77 5.11
N ALA A 378 -10.14 -11.30 4.19
CA ALA A 378 -11.47 -11.84 3.95
C ALA A 378 -11.43 -13.35 3.66
N VAL A 379 -10.55 -13.77 2.76
CA VAL A 379 -10.45 -15.19 2.36
C VAL A 379 -9.48 -15.93 3.27
N GLY A 380 -8.25 -15.41 3.46
CA GLY A 380 -7.23 -16.07 4.27
C GLY A 380 -7.60 -16.17 5.75
N GLY A 381 -8.19 -15.10 6.32
CA GLY A 381 -8.68 -15.10 7.71
C GLY A 381 -9.86 -16.04 7.91
N THR A 382 -10.81 -16.06 6.97
CA THR A 382 -11.93 -17.01 7.00
C THR A 382 -11.45 -18.46 6.89
N LEU A 383 -10.48 -18.75 6.01
CA LEU A 383 -9.86 -20.08 5.92
C LEU A 383 -9.13 -20.46 7.22
N MET A 384 -8.43 -19.51 7.83
CA MET A 384 -7.77 -19.70 9.10
C MET A 384 -8.77 -20.12 10.19
N ASP A 385 -9.90 -19.40 10.30
CA ASP A 385 -10.93 -19.68 11.29
C ASP A 385 -11.63 -21.02 11.03
N LEU A 386 -11.93 -21.34 9.76
CA LEU A 386 -12.63 -22.59 9.40
C LEU A 386 -11.77 -23.83 9.63
N VAL A 387 -10.48 -23.76 9.32
CA VAL A 387 -9.56 -24.91 9.43
C VAL A 387 -9.02 -25.06 10.86
N GLY A 388 -8.69 -23.95 11.54
CA GLY A 388 -8.20 -23.96 12.91
C GLY A 388 -9.30 -24.18 13.94
N GLY A 389 -10.51 -23.80 13.63
CA GLY A 389 -11.68 -23.93 14.49
C GLY A 389 -11.54 -23.23 15.86
N PRO A 390 -12.46 -23.51 16.80
CA PRO A 390 -12.41 -22.95 18.16
C PRO A 390 -11.19 -23.39 18.97
N ALA A 391 -10.53 -24.48 18.59
CA ALA A 391 -9.29 -24.94 19.21
C ALA A 391 -8.07 -24.11 18.82
N GLN A 392 -8.23 -23.18 17.85
CA GLN A 392 -7.17 -22.31 17.34
C GLN A 392 -5.93 -23.09 16.86
N GLU A 393 -6.15 -24.23 16.21
CA GLU A 393 -5.07 -25.11 15.76
C GLU A 393 -4.12 -24.40 14.76
N GLY A 394 -2.85 -24.74 14.85
CA GLY A 394 -1.81 -24.23 13.96
C GLY A 394 -2.00 -24.57 12.48
N SER A 395 -2.90 -25.50 12.16
CA SER A 395 -3.37 -25.82 10.81
C SER A 395 -4.12 -24.65 10.14
N GLY A 396 -4.83 -23.81 10.90
CA GLY A 396 -5.60 -22.68 10.40
C GLY A 396 -4.74 -21.64 9.68
N PRO A 397 -3.75 -20.99 10.34
CA PRO A 397 -2.87 -20.06 9.66
C PRO A 397 -2.06 -20.69 8.52
N ARG A 398 -1.67 -21.98 8.63
CA ARG A 398 -1.00 -22.71 7.53
C ARG A 398 -1.90 -22.82 6.31
N ALA A 399 -3.21 -23.09 6.48
CA ALA A 399 -4.17 -23.13 5.38
C ALA A 399 -4.27 -21.79 4.67
N ALA A 400 -4.26 -20.69 5.40
CA ALA A 400 -4.21 -19.35 4.80
C ALA A 400 -2.92 -19.13 4.00
N VAL A 401 -1.76 -19.59 4.46
CA VAL A 401 -0.49 -19.49 3.72
C VAL A 401 -0.52 -20.39 2.48
N VAL A 402 -1.12 -21.58 2.52
CA VAL A 402 -1.34 -22.43 1.32
C VAL A 402 -2.21 -21.72 0.29
N PHE A 403 -3.24 -21.00 0.74
CA PHE A 403 -4.02 -20.15 -0.14
C PHE A 403 -3.16 -19.07 -0.81
N ALA A 404 -2.19 -18.46 -0.11
CA ALA A 404 -1.25 -17.53 -0.73
C ALA A 404 -0.39 -18.19 -1.83
N VAL A 405 0.00 -19.45 -1.68
CA VAL A 405 0.67 -20.22 -2.76
C VAL A 405 -0.20 -20.29 -4.00
N THR A 406 -1.50 -20.60 -3.84
CA THR A 406 -2.43 -20.67 -4.98
C THR A 406 -2.63 -19.31 -5.65
N LEU A 407 -2.62 -18.22 -4.88
CA LEU A 407 -2.74 -16.86 -5.41
C LEU A 407 -1.54 -16.46 -6.28
N PHE A 408 -0.31 -16.86 -5.95
CA PHE A 408 0.84 -16.67 -6.83
C PHE A 408 0.68 -17.42 -8.16
N ALA A 409 0.18 -18.66 -8.14
CA ALA A 409 -0.10 -19.42 -9.34
C ALA A 409 -1.22 -18.76 -10.18
N VAL A 410 -2.30 -18.33 -9.54
CA VAL A 410 -3.38 -17.57 -10.19
C VAL A 410 -2.86 -16.27 -10.78
N GLY A 411 -2.05 -15.50 -10.05
CA GLY A 411 -1.44 -14.27 -10.54
C GLY A 411 -0.58 -14.50 -11.80
N ALA A 412 0.21 -15.55 -11.80
CA ALA A 412 0.99 -15.94 -12.97
C ALA A 412 0.09 -16.33 -14.16
N LEU A 413 -1.00 -17.08 -13.95
CA LEU A 413 -1.95 -17.45 -15.00
C LEU A 413 -2.67 -16.23 -15.58
N LEU A 414 -3.12 -15.30 -14.73
CA LEU A 414 -3.78 -14.07 -15.14
C LEU A 414 -2.86 -13.12 -15.91
N LEU A 415 -1.54 -13.22 -15.72
CA LEU A 415 -0.56 -12.48 -16.50
C LEU A 415 -0.42 -13.02 -17.96
N LYS A 416 -0.83 -14.25 -18.22
CA LYS A 416 -0.64 -14.88 -19.55
C LYS A 416 -1.24 -14.08 -20.71
N PRO A 417 -2.49 -13.58 -20.65
CA PRO A 417 -3.11 -12.82 -21.74
C PRO A 417 -2.62 -11.37 -21.87
N VAL A 418 -1.82 -10.88 -20.92
CA VAL A 418 -1.27 -9.50 -20.97
C VAL A 418 -0.29 -9.39 -22.13
N VAL A 419 -0.51 -8.42 -23.01
CA VAL A 419 0.38 -8.12 -24.14
C VAL A 419 1.44 -7.13 -23.70
N GLU A 420 2.70 -7.57 -23.66
CA GLU A 420 3.85 -6.71 -23.39
C GLU A 420 4.22 -5.97 -24.70
N ARG A 421 4.06 -4.65 -24.72
CA ARG A 421 4.54 -3.80 -25.81
C ARG A 421 5.92 -3.29 -25.45
N ARG A 422 6.95 -3.66 -26.22
CA ARG A 422 8.28 -3.05 -26.08
C ARG A 422 8.26 -1.67 -26.74
N ARG A 423 8.95 -0.68 -26.15
CA ARG A 423 9.11 0.65 -26.76
C ARG A 423 9.72 0.61 -28.15
N GLU A 424 10.51 -0.43 -28.46
CA GLU A 424 11.14 -0.67 -29.77
C GLU A 424 10.13 -1.14 -30.83
N ASP A 425 8.97 -1.68 -30.43
CA ASP A 425 7.92 -2.16 -31.33
C ASP A 425 6.92 -1.05 -31.72
N LEU A 426 7.08 0.18 -31.23
CA LEU A 426 6.29 1.31 -31.65
C LEU A 426 6.89 1.88 -32.93
N PRO A 427 6.14 1.93 -34.06
CA PRO A 427 6.65 2.55 -35.29
C PRO A 427 7.06 3.99 -34.95
N LEU A 428 8.33 4.32 -35.23
CA LEU A 428 8.86 5.66 -35.24
C LEU A 428 8.02 6.49 -36.24
N GLY A 429 6.98 7.17 -35.81
CA GLY A 429 6.17 7.96 -36.72
C GLY A 429 4.72 8.23 -36.37
N ILE A 430 4.27 8.01 -35.13
CA ILE A 430 2.99 8.61 -34.70
C ILE A 430 3.28 9.69 -33.63
N GLU A 431 4.00 10.70 -34.05
CA GLU A 431 3.80 12.04 -33.49
C GLU A 431 2.40 12.50 -33.91
N ALA A 432 1.67 12.97 -32.93
CA ALA A 432 0.31 13.43 -33.02
C ALA A 432 -0.02 14.12 -34.37
N VAL A 433 -0.83 13.48 -35.20
CA VAL A 433 -1.65 14.19 -36.16
C VAL A 433 -2.68 14.98 -35.33
N ALA A 434 -2.40 16.25 -35.10
CA ALA A 434 -3.40 17.17 -34.63
C ALA A 434 -4.55 17.14 -35.67
N PRO A 435 -5.82 17.12 -35.26
CA PRO A 435 -6.91 17.26 -36.17
C PRO A 435 -6.81 18.68 -36.77
N THR A 436 -6.30 18.78 -37.99
CA THR A 436 -6.48 19.95 -38.82
C THR A 436 -7.97 20.11 -39.05
N GLY A 437 -8.49 21.30 -38.72
CA GLY A 437 -9.88 21.63 -38.70
C GLY A 437 -10.60 21.49 -40.05
N ALA A 438 -11.87 21.27 -39.95
CA ALA A 438 -12.93 21.84 -40.76
C ALA A 438 -14.17 22.00 -39.86
#